data_8f6797b52c89cfccd925d0239f48dde8
#
_entry.id   8f6797b52c89cfccd925d0239f48dde8
#
_cell.length_a   1.000
_cell.length_b   1.000
_cell.length_c   1.000
_cell.angle_alpha   90.00
_cell.angle_beta   90.00
_cell.angle_gamma   90.00
#
_symmetry.space_group_name_H-M   'P 1'
#
loop_
_entity.id
_entity.type
_entity.pdbx_description
1 polymer ?
#
loop_
_entity_poly.entity_id
_entity_poly.type
_entity_poly.pdbx_seq_one_letter_code
_entity_poly.pdbx_strand_id
1 'polypeptide(L)'
;LNEKQLGIGETTISGRKELQNKKGMFMIEELEKIALQRCTTAREAIRLIGQLVAEHGYGDSGECLTIADPNEVWHFEVFGEGPDKIGGVWAAVRIPDDHVGVSANISRISTLDLKDRDNYMASENVFSVAKKMEFWDGKEPFKFWKAYSGGNYFGEPKAFSIREYFILNALAPSLQLSYDSEELPISVKPDKPVAVTDVMAL
;
A
#
# COMPACT_ATOMS: atom_id res chain seq x y z
N LEU A 1 -3.12 5.66 16.89
CA LEU A 1 -1.87 5.69 17.67
C LEU A 1 -2.12 5.00 19.02
N ASN A 2 -1.19 4.12 19.43
CA ASN A 2 -1.24 3.45 20.74
C ASN A 2 -0.10 3.93 21.67
N GLU A 3 -0.06 3.39 22.91
CA GLU A 3 0.93 3.75 23.92
C GLU A 3 2.36 3.29 23.62
N LYS A 4 2.55 2.43 22.61
CA LYS A 4 3.86 2.01 22.10
C LYS A 4 4.34 2.86 20.94
N GLN A 5 3.62 3.94 20.65
CA GLN A 5 3.86 4.85 19.51
C GLN A 5 3.68 4.15 18.15
N LEU A 6 2.98 3.01 18.09
CA LEU A 6 2.51 2.48 16.82
C LEU A 6 1.37 3.36 16.32
N GLY A 7 1.53 3.93 15.13
CA GLY A 7 0.55 4.75 14.44
C GLY A 7 0.10 4.09 13.14
N ILE A 8 -1.19 4.20 12.83
CA ILE A 8 -1.76 3.76 11.56
C ILE A 8 -2.59 4.91 11.00
N GLY A 9 -2.43 5.20 9.72
CA GLY A 9 -3.23 6.15 8.96
C GLY A 9 -3.70 5.49 7.68
N GLU A 10 -4.93 5.75 7.29
CA GLU A 10 -5.62 5.11 6.17
C GLU A 10 -5.83 6.10 5.01
N THR A 11 -5.80 5.57 3.78
CA THR A 11 -6.30 6.21 2.57
C THR A 11 -6.98 5.18 1.69
N THR A 12 -8.27 5.38 1.42
CA THR A 12 -9.06 4.49 0.56
C THR A 12 -8.49 4.44 -0.85
N ILE A 13 -8.27 3.24 -1.36
CA ILE A 13 -7.89 2.98 -2.74
C ILE A 13 -8.92 2.09 -3.43
N SER A 14 -8.92 2.09 -4.76
CA SER A 14 -9.84 1.24 -5.52
C SER A 14 -9.14 0.01 -6.04
N GLY A 15 -9.70 -1.16 -5.73
CA GLY A 15 -9.33 -2.44 -6.33
C GLY A 15 -10.21 -2.79 -7.54
N ARG A 16 -9.78 -3.79 -8.29
CA ARG A 16 -10.60 -4.38 -9.36
C ARG A 16 -11.90 -4.94 -8.75
N LYS A 17 -13.02 -4.72 -9.42
CA LYS A 17 -14.35 -5.16 -8.96
C LYS A 17 -14.44 -6.67 -8.72
N GLU A 18 -13.69 -7.43 -9.51
CA GLU A 18 -13.61 -8.89 -9.44
C GLU A 18 -13.00 -9.39 -8.13
N LEU A 19 -12.28 -8.53 -7.40
CA LEU A 19 -11.65 -8.87 -6.11
C LEU A 19 -12.61 -8.73 -4.92
N GLN A 20 -13.69 -7.98 -5.10
CA GLN A 20 -14.60 -7.67 -3.99
C GLN A 20 -15.31 -8.93 -3.48
N ASN A 21 -15.36 -9.08 -2.16
CA ASN A 21 -16.10 -10.14 -1.49
C ASN A 21 -16.86 -9.61 -0.28
N LYS A 22 -18.14 -9.34 -0.46
CA LYS A 22 -19.02 -8.87 0.62
C LYS A 22 -19.20 -9.84 1.80
N LYS A 23 -18.68 -11.06 1.70
CA LYS A 23 -18.64 -12.05 2.78
C LYS A 23 -17.35 -11.96 3.61
N GLY A 24 -16.38 -11.15 3.19
CA GLY A 24 -15.22 -10.83 4.00
C GLY A 24 -15.66 -10.18 5.31
N MET A 25 -15.09 -10.63 6.42
CA MET A 25 -15.50 -10.20 7.76
C MET A 25 -15.05 -8.78 8.07
N PHE A 26 -13.85 -8.41 7.62
CA PHE A 26 -13.20 -7.18 8.04
C PHE A 26 -13.29 -6.07 6.98
N MET A 27 -13.69 -4.90 7.45
CA MET A 27 -13.37 -3.62 6.85
C MET A 27 -12.05 -3.11 7.44
N ILE A 28 -11.51 -2.02 6.92
CA ILE A 28 -10.18 -1.57 7.32
C ILE A 28 -10.14 -1.06 8.75
N GLU A 29 -11.18 -0.39 9.21
CA GLU A 29 -11.27 0.24 10.53
C GLU A 29 -11.19 -0.79 11.67
N GLU A 30 -11.78 -1.99 11.48
CA GLU A 30 -11.68 -3.07 12.45
C GLU A 30 -10.26 -3.63 12.51
N LEU A 31 -9.60 -3.78 11.35
CA LEU A 31 -8.23 -4.26 11.27
C LEU A 31 -7.25 -3.29 11.95
N GLU A 32 -7.39 -1.99 11.69
CA GLU A 32 -6.60 -0.95 12.36
C GLU A 32 -6.77 -0.96 13.87
N LYS A 33 -8.01 -1.02 14.33
CA LYS A 33 -8.33 -1.07 15.76
C LYS A 33 -7.73 -2.28 16.44
N ILE A 34 -7.85 -3.46 15.83
CA ILE A 34 -7.27 -4.70 16.37
C ILE A 34 -5.74 -4.62 16.40
N ALA A 35 -5.11 -4.10 15.33
CA ALA A 35 -3.68 -3.95 15.26
C ALA A 35 -3.16 -2.97 16.33
N LEU A 36 -3.80 -1.81 16.51
CA LEU A 36 -3.43 -0.84 17.53
C LEU A 36 -3.61 -1.37 18.96
N GLN A 37 -4.57 -2.27 19.20
CA GLN A 37 -4.80 -2.90 20.51
C GLN A 37 -3.81 -4.01 20.84
N ARG A 38 -3.24 -4.69 19.85
CA ARG A 38 -2.50 -5.93 20.03
C ARG A 38 -1.02 -5.87 19.66
N CYS A 39 -0.62 -4.89 18.85
CA CYS A 39 0.73 -4.80 18.31
C CYS A 39 1.54 -3.68 18.95
N THR A 40 2.85 -3.84 18.94
CA THR A 40 3.82 -2.87 19.46
C THR A 40 4.70 -2.30 18.36
N THR A 41 4.81 -2.99 17.22
CA THR A 41 5.63 -2.59 16.08
C THR A 41 4.84 -2.61 14.77
N ALA A 42 5.34 -1.87 13.79
CA ALA A 42 4.75 -1.83 12.45
C ALA A 42 4.71 -3.22 11.80
N ARG A 43 5.79 -4.00 11.92
CA ARG A 43 5.85 -5.36 11.36
C ARG A 43 4.88 -6.34 12.03
N GLU A 44 4.66 -6.22 13.34
CA GLU A 44 3.63 -7.01 14.03
C GLU A 44 2.24 -6.67 13.52
N ALA A 45 1.94 -5.38 13.35
CA ALA A 45 0.66 -4.92 12.81
C ALA A 45 0.42 -5.46 11.38
N ILE A 46 1.41 -5.36 10.49
CA ILE A 46 1.31 -5.89 9.12
C ILE A 46 1.02 -7.40 9.13
N ARG A 47 1.75 -8.18 9.95
CA ARG A 47 1.54 -9.63 10.02
C ARG A 47 0.17 -9.98 10.58
N LEU A 48 -0.27 -9.30 11.64
CA LEU A 48 -1.58 -9.54 12.24
C LEU A 48 -2.71 -9.20 11.27
N ILE A 49 -2.67 -8.04 10.61
CA ILE A 49 -3.64 -7.65 9.58
C ILE A 49 -3.67 -8.70 8.46
N GLY A 50 -2.49 -9.08 7.95
CA GLY A 50 -2.38 -10.09 6.90
C GLY A 50 -2.95 -11.45 7.29
N GLN A 51 -2.74 -11.90 8.54
CA GLN A 51 -3.30 -13.12 9.07
C GLN A 51 -4.84 -13.04 9.18
N LEU A 52 -5.36 -11.98 9.77
CA LEU A 52 -6.81 -11.78 9.91
C LEU A 52 -7.52 -11.74 8.55
N VAL A 53 -6.93 -11.06 7.57
CA VAL A 53 -7.43 -11.03 6.19
C VAL A 53 -7.43 -12.42 5.57
N ALA A 54 -6.36 -13.20 5.74
CA ALA A 54 -6.27 -14.56 5.19
C ALA A 54 -7.32 -15.51 5.80
N GLU A 55 -7.57 -15.40 7.11
CA GLU A 55 -8.47 -16.29 7.86
C GLU A 55 -9.95 -15.90 7.71
N HIS A 56 -10.25 -14.61 7.66
CA HIS A 56 -11.62 -14.11 7.77
C HIS A 56 -12.09 -13.28 6.57
N GLY A 57 -11.19 -12.94 5.68
CA GLY A 57 -11.47 -12.18 4.47
C GLY A 57 -11.55 -10.67 4.66
N TYR A 58 -11.30 -9.98 3.56
CA TYR A 58 -11.41 -8.54 3.42
C TYR A 58 -12.64 -8.18 2.61
N GLY A 59 -13.50 -7.31 3.16
CA GLY A 59 -14.85 -7.04 2.63
C GLY A 59 -14.97 -5.78 1.77
N ASP A 60 -13.94 -4.95 1.74
CA ASP A 60 -13.97 -3.68 1.02
C ASP A 60 -13.29 -3.73 -0.36
N SER A 61 -13.32 -2.60 -1.07
CA SER A 61 -12.77 -2.47 -2.43
C SER A 61 -11.24 -2.49 -2.47
N GLY A 62 -10.60 -1.89 -1.48
CA GLY A 62 -9.16 -1.82 -1.31
C GLY A 62 -8.77 -0.64 -0.43
N GLU A 63 -7.72 -0.84 0.36
CA GLU A 63 -7.19 0.19 1.26
C GLU A 63 -5.68 0.24 1.27
N CYS A 64 -5.17 1.44 1.53
CA CYS A 64 -3.78 1.69 1.81
C CYS A 64 -3.62 2.16 3.26
N LEU A 65 -2.69 1.56 3.97
CA LEU A 65 -2.29 1.98 5.31
C LEU A 65 -0.86 2.50 5.31
N THR A 66 -0.64 3.62 5.97
CA THR A 66 0.67 4.01 6.46
C THR A 66 0.80 3.51 7.89
N ILE A 67 1.71 2.56 8.12
CA ILE A 67 1.93 1.93 9.43
C ILE A 67 3.32 2.33 9.91
N ALA A 68 3.38 3.02 11.04
CA ALA A 68 4.63 3.57 11.59
C ALA A 68 4.81 3.21 13.06
N ASP A 69 6.05 2.92 13.43
CA ASP A 69 6.49 2.83 14.82
C ASP A 69 7.73 3.75 15.01
N PRO A 70 8.36 3.83 16.20
CA PRO A 70 9.52 4.68 16.40
C PRO A 70 10.74 4.38 15.52
N ASN A 71 10.78 3.23 14.85
CA ASN A 71 11.96 2.74 14.13
C ASN A 71 11.76 2.68 12.62
N GLU A 72 10.53 2.50 12.15
CA GLU A 72 10.27 2.29 10.72
C GLU A 72 8.86 2.71 10.30
N VAL A 73 8.72 3.01 9.01
CA VAL A 73 7.46 3.35 8.35
C VAL A 73 7.24 2.39 7.18
N TRP A 74 6.00 1.91 7.05
CA TRP A 74 5.58 1.01 5.99
C TRP A 74 4.36 1.55 5.25
N HIS A 75 4.39 1.39 3.94
CA HIS A 75 3.22 1.54 3.07
C HIS A 75 2.65 0.15 2.81
N PHE A 76 1.39 -0.06 3.18
CA PHE A 76 0.69 -1.34 3.07
C PHE A 76 -0.55 -1.18 2.22
N GLU A 77 -0.83 -2.13 1.34
CA GLU A 77 -2.03 -2.14 0.51
C GLU A 77 -2.72 -3.51 0.59
N VAL A 78 -4.06 -3.51 0.64
CA VAL A 78 -4.88 -4.72 0.75
C VAL A 78 -6.08 -4.69 -0.18
N PHE A 79 -6.41 -5.85 -0.74
CA PHE A 79 -7.58 -6.10 -1.58
C PHE A 79 -8.19 -7.46 -1.22
N GLY A 80 -9.45 -7.67 -1.60
CA GLY A 80 -10.10 -8.99 -1.49
C GLY A 80 -9.48 -10.04 -2.41
N GLU A 81 -9.96 -11.28 -2.31
CA GLU A 81 -9.52 -12.42 -3.14
C GLU A 81 -10.62 -12.92 -4.11
N GLY A 82 -11.66 -12.09 -4.31
CA GLY A 82 -12.78 -12.41 -5.18
C GLY A 82 -13.97 -13.00 -4.45
N PRO A 83 -15.13 -13.11 -5.13
CA PRO A 83 -16.43 -13.41 -4.51
C PRO A 83 -16.55 -14.84 -3.98
N ASP A 84 -15.74 -15.76 -4.48
CA ASP A 84 -15.86 -17.19 -4.19
C ASP A 84 -14.95 -17.67 -3.06
N LYS A 85 -14.07 -16.78 -2.54
CA LYS A 85 -13.07 -17.16 -1.56
C LYS A 85 -12.98 -16.14 -0.42
N ILE A 86 -13.03 -16.65 0.81
CA ILE A 86 -12.68 -15.87 1.99
C ILE A 86 -11.15 -15.72 2.02
N GLY A 87 -10.68 -14.49 2.11
CA GLY A 87 -9.26 -14.16 2.07
C GLY A 87 -9.04 -12.75 1.54
N GLY A 88 -7.81 -12.47 1.20
CA GLY A 88 -7.38 -11.25 0.55
C GLY A 88 -5.94 -11.34 0.09
N VAL A 89 -5.52 -10.35 -0.67
CA VAL A 89 -4.15 -10.16 -1.12
C VAL A 89 -3.64 -8.83 -0.59
N TRP A 90 -2.41 -8.82 -0.15
CA TRP A 90 -1.78 -7.62 0.38
C TRP A 90 -0.28 -7.58 0.10
N ALA A 91 0.27 -6.39 0.10
CA ALA A 91 1.70 -6.15 0.04
C ALA A 91 2.07 -4.95 0.93
N ALA A 92 3.31 -4.92 1.40
CA ALA A 92 3.86 -3.81 2.17
C ALA A 92 5.29 -3.53 1.74
N VAL A 93 5.63 -2.24 1.68
CA VAL A 93 6.95 -1.74 1.33
C VAL A 93 7.43 -0.78 2.42
N ARG A 94 8.64 -1.01 2.93
CA ARG A 94 9.26 -0.11 3.90
C ARG A 94 9.67 1.19 3.23
N ILE A 95 9.38 2.31 3.89
CA ILE A 95 9.87 3.62 3.47
C ILE A 95 11.25 3.82 4.13
N PRO A 96 12.32 4.11 3.36
CA PRO A 96 13.64 4.37 3.92
C PRO A 96 13.62 5.54 4.92
N ASP A 97 14.50 5.51 5.93
CA ASP A 97 14.49 6.44 7.05
C ASP A 97 14.72 7.91 6.65
N ASP A 98 15.38 8.13 5.51
CA ASP A 98 15.67 9.46 4.95
C ASP A 98 14.76 9.84 3.78
N HIS A 99 13.63 9.12 3.61
CA HIS A 99 12.67 9.34 2.53
C HIS A 99 11.33 9.89 3.05
N VAL A 100 10.58 10.46 2.13
CA VAL A 100 9.17 10.82 2.29
C VAL A 100 8.34 10.01 1.31
N GLY A 101 7.35 9.27 1.82
CA GLY A 101 6.31 8.61 1.04
C GLY A 101 5.02 9.43 1.03
N VAL A 102 4.21 9.26 -0.01
CA VAL A 102 2.91 9.93 -0.15
C VAL A 102 1.86 8.92 -0.57
N SER A 103 0.74 8.92 0.12
CA SER A 103 -0.45 8.15 -0.21
C SER A 103 -1.64 9.09 -0.38
N ALA A 104 -2.26 9.08 -1.55
CA ALA A 104 -3.36 9.96 -1.90
C ALA A 104 -4.45 9.23 -2.71
N ASN A 105 -5.02 8.18 -2.11
CA ASN A 105 -6.11 7.36 -2.65
C ASN A 105 -5.77 6.61 -3.95
N ILE A 106 -4.53 6.16 -4.08
CA ILE A 106 -4.06 5.39 -5.24
C ILE A 106 -3.14 4.26 -4.78
N SER A 107 -3.28 3.07 -5.38
CA SER A 107 -2.34 1.96 -5.20
C SER A 107 -0.98 2.33 -5.79
N ARG A 108 0.07 2.23 -4.99
CA ARG A 108 1.42 2.71 -5.28
C ARG A 108 2.46 1.60 -5.42
N ILE A 109 2.19 0.45 -4.80
CA ILE A 109 3.17 -0.66 -4.76
C ILE A 109 3.32 -1.22 -6.17
N SER A 110 4.56 -1.20 -6.69
CA SER A 110 4.89 -1.75 -7.99
C SER A 110 5.56 -3.12 -7.84
N THR A 111 6.85 -3.19 -7.96
CA THR A 111 7.61 -4.44 -7.87
C THR A 111 7.74 -4.91 -6.42
N LEU A 112 7.81 -6.24 -6.24
CA LEU A 112 8.00 -6.88 -4.94
C LEU A 112 9.25 -7.76 -5.00
N ASP A 113 10.28 -7.41 -4.23
CA ASP A 113 11.42 -8.29 -3.98
C ASP A 113 11.25 -9.02 -2.64
N LEU A 114 10.53 -10.14 -2.65
CA LEU A 114 10.27 -10.93 -1.45
C LEU A 114 11.50 -11.67 -0.90
N LYS A 115 12.67 -11.56 -1.54
CA LYS A 115 13.94 -12.01 -0.97
C LYS A 115 14.48 -10.97 0.01
N ASP A 116 14.21 -9.71 -0.24
CA ASP A 116 14.52 -8.59 0.66
C ASP A 116 13.41 -8.44 1.72
N ARG A 117 13.48 -9.28 2.75
CA ARG A 117 12.51 -9.31 3.84
C ARG A 117 12.58 -8.11 4.79
N ASP A 118 13.62 -7.31 4.68
CA ASP A 118 13.77 -6.09 5.47
C ASP A 118 12.92 -4.95 4.89
N ASN A 119 12.69 -4.97 3.58
CA ASN A 119 11.98 -3.89 2.88
C ASN A 119 10.66 -4.32 2.24
N TYR A 120 10.37 -5.63 2.12
CA TYR A 120 9.15 -6.11 1.48
C TYR A 120 8.46 -7.22 2.28
N MET A 121 7.15 -7.12 2.37
CA MET A 121 6.27 -8.17 2.90
C MET A 121 5.05 -8.32 1.98
N ALA A 122 4.51 -9.52 1.84
CA ALA A 122 3.29 -9.76 1.09
C ALA A 122 2.58 -11.03 1.54
N SER A 123 1.30 -11.14 1.16
CA SER A 123 0.54 -12.37 1.33
C SER A 123 1.12 -13.50 0.47
N GLU A 124 1.06 -14.74 0.97
CA GLU A 124 1.59 -15.91 0.26
C GLU A 124 0.96 -16.12 -1.11
N ASN A 125 -0.29 -15.70 -1.26
CA ASN A 125 -1.08 -15.86 -2.49
C ASN A 125 -0.92 -14.68 -3.48
N VAL A 126 -0.07 -13.69 -3.22
CA VAL A 126 0.04 -12.46 -4.02
C VAL A 126 0.29 -12.69 -5.52
N PHE A 127 1.03 -13.70 -5.91
CA PHE A 127 1.25 -14.02 -7.32
C PHE A 127 0.23 -15.01 -7.87
N SER A 128 -0.22 -15.96 -7.05
CA SER A 128 -1.14 -17.01 -7.49
C SER A 128 -2.54 -16.49 -7.77
N VAL A 129 -3.02 -15.54 -6.98
CA VAL A 129 -4.31 -14.87 -7.22
C VAL A 129 -4.26 -14.04 -8.50
N ALA A 130 -3.20 -13.26 -8.73
CA ALA A 130 -3.04 -12.48 -9.94
C ALA A 130 -3.06 -13.35 -11.22
N LYS A 131 -2.39 -14.51 -11.17
CA LYS A 131 -2.41 -15.47 -12.27
C LYS A 131 -3.79 -16.11 -12.46
N LYS A 132 -4.41 -16.57 -11.38
CA LYS A 132 -5.74 -17.22 -11.41
C LYS A 132 -6.82 -16.30 -11.98
N MET A 133 -6.74 -15.00 -11.63
CA MET A 133 -7.69 -13.99 -12.07
C MET A 133 -7.32 -13.36 -13.43
N GLU A 134 -6.26 -13.86 -14.09
CA GLU A 134 -5.75 -13.36 -15.37
C GLU A 134 -5.34 -11.87 -15.34
N PHE A 135 -5.01 -11.34 -14.16
CA PHE A 135 -4.51 -9.97 -13.98
C PHE A 135 -3.02 -9.84 -14.28
N TRP A 136 -2.32 -10.96 -14.34
CA TRP A 136 -0.91 -11.07 -14.69
C TRP A 136 -0.63 -12.42 -15.39
N ASP A 137 0.06 -12.36 -16.52
CA ASP A 137 0.35 -13.53 -17.36
C ASP A 137 1.54 -14.38 -16.86
N GLY A 138 2.29 -13.88 -15.88
CA GLY A 138 3.47 -14.54 -15.32
C GLY A 138 4.74 -14.37 -16.13
N LYS A 139 4.74 -13.60 -17.23
CA LYS A 139 5.89 -13.35 -18.12
C LYS A 139 6.46 -11.97 -17.92
N GLU A 140 5.59 -10.93 -17.93
CA GLU A 140 6.00 -9.57 -17.66
C GLU A 140 6.40 -9.39 -16.18
N PRO A 141 7.27 -8.44 -15.85
CA PRO A 141 7.55 -8.10 -14.45
C PRO A 141 6.26 -7.83 -13.69
N PHE A 142 6.11 -8.48 -12.54
CA PHE A 142 4.93 -8.28 -11.71
C PHE A 142 4.90 -6.85 -11.14
N LYS A 143 3.74 -6.20 -11.27
CA LYS A 143 3.44 -4.91 -10.67
C LYS A 143 2.15 -5.03 -9.84
N PHE A 144 2.25 -4.85 -8.53
CA PHE A 144 1.13 -5.07 -7.61
C PHE A 144 -0.07 -4.18 -7.94
N TRP A 145 0.14 -2.86 -8.09
CA TRP A 145 -0.93 -1.92 -8.44
C TRP A 145 -1.61 -2.28 -9.77
N LYS A 146 -0.82 -2.70 -10.77
CA LYS A 146 -1.35 -3.04 -12.09
C LYS A 146 -2.20 -4.30 -12.06
N ALA A 147 -1.80 -5.27 -11.24
CA ALA A 147 -2.55 -6.50 -11.04
C ALA A 147 -3.86 -6.23 -10.26
N TYR A 148 -3.81 -5.53 -9.15
CA TYR A 148 -4.90 -5.49 -8.20
C TYR A 148 -5.75 -4.22 -8.25
N SER A 149 -5.18 -3.06 -8.51
CA SER A 149 -5.93 -1.81 -8.70
C SER A 149 -6.31 -1.58 -10.16
N GLY A 150 -5.39 -1.78 -11.08
CA GLY A 150 -5.61 -1.60 -12.52
C GLY A 150 -5.49 -0.17 -13.01
N GLY A 151 -5.12 0.77 -12.14
CA GLY A 151 -4.93 2.17 -12.51
C GLY A 151 -5.38 3.16 -11.44
N ASN A 152 -5.37 4.45 -11.76
CA ASN A 152 -5.79 5.48 -10.84
C ASN A 152 -7.32 5.72 -10.87
N TYR A 153 -7.81 6.50 -9.91
CA TYR A 153 -9.23 6.83 -9.77
C TYR A 153 -9.85 7.50 -11.01
N PHE A 154 -9.04 8.18 -11.83
CA PHE A 154 -9.49 8.83 -13.06
C PHE A 154 -9.49 7.90 -14.28
N GLY A 155 -9.24 6.60 -14.08
CA GLY A 155 -9.19 5.61 -15.17
C GLY A 155 -7.90 5.65 -16.00
N GLU A 156 -6.89 6.38 -15.55
CA GLU A 156 -5.57 6.37 -16.20
C GLU A 156 -4.77 5.14 -15.74
N PRO A 157 -3.98 4.51 -16.61
CA PRO A 157 -3.13 3.36 -16.25
C PRO A 157 -1.85 3.84 -15.54
N LYS A 158 -2.01 4.49 -14.39
CA LYS A 158 -0.94 5.08 -13.58
C LYS A 158 -1.05 4.66 -12.13
N ALA A 159 0.09 4.49 -11.47
CA ALA A 159 0.22 4.22 -10.04
C ALA A 159 0.35 5.51 -9.21
N PHE A 160 -0.17 6.63 -9.67
CA PHE A 160 -0.15 7.90 -8.96
C PHE A 160 -1.19 8.88 -9.54
N SER A 161 -1.50 9.92 -8.77
CA SER A 161 -2.32 11.06 -9.20
C SER A 161 -1.48 12.33 -9.26
N ILE A 162 -2.12 13.41 -9.66
CA ILE A 162 -1.51 14.74 -9.62
C ILE A 162 -1.05 15.14 -8.21
N ARG A 163 -1.69 14.61 -7.15
CA ARG A 163 -1.35 14.92 -5.75
C ARG A 163 0.01 14.34 -5.36
N GLU A 164 0.25 13.04 -5.64
CA GLU A 164 1.56 12.41 -5.40
C GLU A 164 2.65 13.08 -6.24
N TYR A 165 2.37 13.30 -7.52
CA TYR A 165 3.31 13.97 -8.41
C TYR A 165 3.72 15.35 -7.87
N PHE A 166 2.73 16.17 -7.48
CA PHE A 166 2.99 17.53 -6.98
C PHE A 166 3.88 17.49 -5.73
N ILE A 167 3.51 16.67 -4.73
CA ILE A 167 4.23 16.61 -3.46
C ILE A 167 5.65 16.04 -3.66
N LEU A 168 5.79 14.92 -4.36
CA LEU A 168 7.10 14.29 -4.57
C LEU A 168 8.04 15.19 -5.38
N ASN A 169 7.52 15.88 -6.40
CA ASN A 169 8.30 16.82 -7.20
C ASN A 169 8.68 18.10 -6.44
N ALA A 170 7.81 18.58 -5.54
CA ALA A 170 8.12 19.71 -4.67
C ALA A 170 9.21 19.40 -3.63
N LEU A 171 9.21 18.15 -3.11
CA LEU A 171 10.21 17.70 -2.13
C LEU A 171 11.55 17.31 -2.75
N ALA A 172 11.56 16.77 -3.95
CA ALA A 172 12.74 16.29 -4.65
C ALA A 172 12.79 16.76 -6.12
N PRO A 173 12.85 18.08 -6.38
CA PRO A 173 12.87 18.63 -7.74
C PRO A 173 14.08 18.17 -8.55
N SER A 174 15.19 17.79 -7.91
CA SER A 174 16.37 17.24 -8.58
C SER A 174 16.10 15.96 -9.37
N LEU A 175 15.07 15.20 -8.99
CA LEU A 175 14.69 13.96 -9.66
C LEU A 175 13.99 14.20 -11.00
N GLN A 176 13.52 15.42 -11.28
CA GLN A 176 12.83 15.79 -12.52
C GLN A 176 11.72 14.79 -12.88
N LEU A 177 10.87 14.45 -11.90
CA LEU A 177 9.79 13.50 -12.09
C LEU A 177 8.86 13.93 -13.22
N SER A 178 8.41 12.99 -14.04
CA SER A 178 7.48 13.28 -15.15
C SER A 178 6.08 12.79 -14.84
N TYR A 179 5.09 13.64 -15.07
CA TYR A 179 3.67 13.25 -14.99
C TYR A 179 3.27 12.26 -16.09
N ASP A 180 4.02 12.20 -17.20
CA ASP A 180 3.76 11.28 -18.31
C ASP A 180 4.24 9.84 -18.02
N SER A 181 4.93 9.62 -16.90
CA SER A 181 5.33 8.28 -16.46
C SER A 181 4.11 7.42 -16.07
N GLU A 182 4.23 6.10 -16.20
CA GLU A 182 3.24 5.14 -15.68
C GLU A 182 3.32 5.05 -14.14
N GLU A 183 4.51 5.26 -13.58
CA GLU A 183 4.83 5.14 -12.15
C GLU A 183 5.74 6.26 -11.69
N LEU A 184 5.64 6.60 -10.41
CA LEU A 184 6.61 7.40 -9.67
C LEU A 184 7.21 6.56 -8.54
N PRO A 185 8.40 6.91 -8.03
CA PRO A 185 8.93 6.28 -6.82
C PRO A 185 7.89 6.31 -5.69
N ILE A 186 7.76 5.22 -4.94
CA ILE A 186 6.83 5.16 -3.79
C ILE A 186 7.21 6.16 -2.70
N SER A 187 8.51 6.46 -2.62
CA SER A 187 9.08 7.48 -1.73
C SER A 187 10.28 8.14 -2.39
N VAL A 188 10.62 9.35 -1.97
CA VAL A 188 11.78 10.09 -2.43
C VAL A 188 12.61 10.57 -1.26
N LYS A 189 13.94 10.64 -1.46
CA LYS A 189 14.81 11.39 -0.58
C LYS A 189 14.65 12.87 -0.91
N PRO A 190 14.19 13.71 0.01
CA PRO A 190 14.03 15.13 -0.25
C PRO A 190 15.37 15.80 -0.53
N ASP A 191 15.38 16.81 -1.40
CA ASP A 191 16.60 17.59 -1.71
C ASP A 191 17.08 18.45 -0.52
N LYS A 192 16.18 18.69 0.45
CA LYS A 192 16.46 19.44 1.69
C LYS A 192 15.77 18.76 2.87
N PRO A 193 16.29 18.93 4.10
CA PRO A 193 15.56 18.50 5.29
C PRO A 193 14.14 19.09 5.31
N VAL A 194 13.16 18.26 5.63
CA VAL A 194 11.73 18.61 5.61
C VAL A 194 11.24 18.76 7.05
N ALA A 195 10.71 19.93 7.39
CA ALA A 195 10.03 20.17 8.66
C ALA A 195 8.51 19.98 8.49
N VAL A 196 7.79 19.80 9.60
CA VAL A 196 6.32 19.70 9.60
C VAL A 196 5.68 20.94 8.93
N THR A 197 6.24 22.13 9.15
CA THR A 197 5.77 23.37 8.52
C THR A 197 5.92 23.37 6.99
N ASP A 198 6.93 22.70 6.46
CA ASP A 198 7.12 22.59 5.01
C ASP A 198 6.04 21.71 4.39
N VAL A 199 5.70 20.61 5.07
CA VAL A 199 4.58 19.73 4.62
C VAL A 199 3.23 20.44 4.70
N MET A 200 3.03 21.29 5.73
CA MET A 200 1.78 22.06 5.88
C MET A 200 1.64 23.16 4.81
N ALA A 201 2.73 23.56 4.17
CA ALA A 201 2.74 24.59 3.13
C ALA A 201 2.55 24.02 1.70
N LEU A 202 2.60 22.69 1.53
CA LEU A 202 2.30 21.98 0.29
C LEU A 202 0.81 21.82 0.08
#